data_4960d2451e43adac7fe0702e94623568
#
_entry.id   4960d2451e43adac7fe0702e94623568
#
_cell.length_a   1.000
_cell.length_b   1.000
_cell.length_c   1.000
_cell.angle_alpha   90.00
_cell.angle_beta   90.00
_cell.angle_gamma   90.00
#
_symmetry.space_group_name_H-M   'P 1'
#
loop_
_entity.id
_entity.type
_entity.pdbx_description
1 polymer ?
#
loop_
_entity_poly.entity_id
_entity_poly.type
_entity_poly.pdbx_seq_one_letter_code
_entity_poly.pdbx_strand_id
1 'polypeptide(L)'
;RLIVLATLVSSIIRGEYESAFICLLVLGLFVLPFFIQQNFGIELPSTLEIIILLFIFASEILGELKCYFITYPHWDSMLHTTTGFLCAATGFALIDILNRNSKIKFQLSPIYVALAAFCFSMTVGVLWEFFEFGMDRLFMMDMQKDTVVNAITSVMLDPTNSNIPVTIDGITSVTINGQELGLGGYLDIGLYDTMGDLFVNFIGAVVFSTIGYFYIKQRGKGKLAAALIPVV
;
A
#
# COMPACT_ATOMS: atom_id res chain seq x y z
N ARG A 1 21.27 -2.60 3.56
CA ARG A 1 21.92 -1.32 3.92
C ARG A 1 23.14 -1.05 3.03
N LEU A 2 24.09 -1.97 2.87
CA LEU A 2 25.30 -1.75 2.03
C LEU A 2 24.99 -1.39 0.59
N ILE A 3 24.01 -2.05 -0.03
CA ILE A 3 23.57 -1.74 -1.41
C ILE A 3 23.06 -0.31 -1.50
N VAL A 4 22.21 0.14 -0.56
CA VAL A 4 21.68 1.50 -0.54
C VAL A 4 22.79 2.54 -0.35
N LEU A 5 23.75 2.28 0.53
CA LEU A 5 24.93 3.14 0.68
C LEU A 5 25.76 3.24 -0.59
N ALA A 6 25.99 2.12 -1.27
CA ALA A 6 26.71 2.10 -2.55
C ALA A 6 25.96 2.88 -3.64
N THR A 7 24.63 2.75 -3.69
CA THR A 7 23.78 3.51 -4.60
C THR A 7 23.82 5.00 -4.26
N LEU A 8 23.74 5.37 -2.99
CA LEU A 8 23.85 6.78 -2.53
C LEU A 8 25.16 7.41 -3.00
N VAL A 9 26.28 6.75 -2.75
CA VAL A 9 27.60 7.25 -3.17
C VAL A 9 27.66 7.39 -4.69
N SER A 10 27.16 6.41 -5.43
CA SER A 10 27.09 6.46 -6.90
C SER A 10 26.26 7.63 -7.40
N SER A 11 25.07 7.85 -6.81
CA SER A 11 24.16 8.95 -7.18
C SER A 11 24.78 10.32 -6.91
N ILE A 12 25.47 10.48 -5.78
CA ILE A 12 26.17 11.74 -5.47
C ILE A 12 27.28 12.01 -6.50
N ILE A 13 28.07 10.99 -6.86
CA ILE A 13 29.16 11.12 -7.84
C ILE A 13 28.62 11.50 -9.23
N ARG A 14 27.43 11.00 -9.58
CA ARG A 14 26.76 11.30 -10.86
C ARG A 14 26.00 12.62 -10.87
N GLY A 15 25.82 13.28 -9.71
CA GLY A 15 25.00 14.48 -9.58
C GLY A 15 23.49 14.21 -9.61
N GLU A 16 23.06 12.98 -9.39
CA GLU A 16 21.65 12.53 -9.35
C GLU A 16 21.06 12.77 -7.97
N TYR A 17 20.77 14.03 -7.65
CA TYR A 17 20.39 14.44 -6.29
C TYR A 17 19.04 13.87 -5.82
N GLU A 18 18.09 13.65 -6.71
CA GLU A 18 16.80 12.98 -6.41
C GLU A 18 17.05 11.54 -5.95
N SER A 19 17.84 10.78 -6.71
CA SER A 19 18.24 9.42 -6.35
C SER A 19 19.01 9.37 -5.01
N ALA A 20 19.86 10.37 -4.75
CA ALA A 20 20.58 10.47 -3.49
C ALA A 20 19.61 10.74 -2.32
N PHE A 21 18.60 11.59 -2.52
CA PHE A 21 17.57 11.87 -1.53
C PHE A 21 16.77 10.61 -1.17
N ILE A 22 16.31 9.84 -2.18
CA ILE A 22 15.61 8.57 -1.98
C ILE A 22 16.48 7.61 -1.16
N CYS A 23 17.77 7.47 -1.49
CA CYS A 23 18.67 6.62 -0.72
C CYS A 23 18.81 7.06 0.76
N LEU A 24 18.86 8.37 1.04
CA LEU A 24 18.89 8.90 2.41
C LEU A 24 17.58 8.60 3.14
N LEU A 25 16.44 8.78 2.48
CA LEU A 25 15.12 8.45 3.01
C LEU A 25 15.05 6.97 3.41
N VAL A 26 15.46 6.06 2.53
CA VAL A 26 15.50 4.61 2.79
C VAL A 26 16.40 4.26 3.97
N LEU A 27 17.56 4.88 4.08
CA LEU A 27 18.46 4.67 5.23
C LEU A 27 17.81 5.14 6.54
N GLY A 28 17.07 6.24 6.51
CA GLY A 28 16.26 6.70 7.64
C GLY A 28 15.13 5.73 8.00
N LEU A 29 14.37 5.28 6.98
CA LEU A 29 13.28 4.32 7.18
C LEU A 29 13.78 2.96 7.71
N PHE A 30 15.01 2.55 7.37
CA PHE A 30 15.61 1.34 7.93
C PHE A 30 15.91 1.40 9.44
N VAL A 31 15.82 2.56 10.05
CA VAL A 31 15.92 2.75 11.51
C VAL A 31 14.54 2.65 12.18
N LEU A 32 13.46 2.74 11.41
CA LEU A 32 12.09 2.75 11.93
C LEU A 32 11.75 1.54 12.80
N PRO A 33 12.06 0.27 12.44
CA PRO A 33 11.79 -0.89 13.30
C PRO A 33 12.46 -0.77 14.67
N PHE A 34 13.72 -0.34 14.70
CA PHE A 34 14.45 -0.12 15.94
C PHE A 34 13.82 0.99 16.80
N PHE A 35 13.42 2.10 16.17
CA PHE A 35 12.75 3.21 16.86
C PHE A 35 11.41 2.76 17.48
N ILE A 36 10.63 1.97 16.76
CA ILE A 36 9.35 1.40 17.24
C ILE A 36 9.62 0.51 18.46
N GLN A 37 10.58 -0.38 18.40
CA GLN A 37 10.92 -1.27 19.50
C GLN A 37 11.34 -0.50 20.75
N GLN A 38 12.19 0.51 20.61
CA GLN A 38 12.68 1.29 21.76
C GLN A 38 11.62 2.19 22.40
N ASN A 39 10.79 2.85 21.62
CA ASN A 39 9.88 3.88 22.16
C ASN A 39 8.52 3.32 22.60
N PHE A 40 8.08 2.23 21.98
CA PHE A 40 6.76 1.64 22.26
C PHE A 40 6.84 0.35 23.08
N GLY A 41 8.04 -0.15 23.37
CA GLY A 41 8.21 -1.41 24.10
C GLY A 41 7.64 -2.62 23.37
N ILE A 42 7.63 -2.57 22.05
CA ILE A 42 7.11 -3.62 21.17
C ILE A 42 8.28 -4.41 20.62
N GLU A 43 8.32 -5.72 20.86
CA GLU A 43 9.29 -6.60 20.24
C GLU A 43 8.78 -7.06 18.87
N LEU A 44 9.47 -6.67 17.79
CA LEU A 44 9.17 -7.13 16.44
C LEU A 44 9.84 -8.48 16.20
N PRO A 45 9.09 -9.53 15.82
CA PRO A 45 9.70 -10.79 15.37
C PRO A 45 10.66 -10.55 14.20
N SER A 46 11.80 -11.22 14.20
CA SER A 46 12.82 -11.05 13.14
C SER A 46 12.28 -11.23 11.72
N THR A 47 11.31 -12.13 11.54
CA THR A 47 10.66 -12.34 10.24
C THR A 47 9.88 -11.10 9.80
N LEU A 48 9.12 -10.49 10.71
CA LEU A 48 8.35 -9.27 10.41
C LEU A 48 9.29 -8.09 10.13
N GLU A 49 10.36 -7.95 10.91
CA GLU A 49 11.38 -6.91 10.67
C GLU A 49 12.02 -7.07 9.29
N ILE A 50 12.37 -8.30 8.88
CA ILE A 50 12.90 -8.57 7.53
C ILE A 50 11.89 -8.19 6.46
N ILE A 51 10.62 -8.52 6.63
CA ILE A 51 9.55 -8.15 5.66
C ILE A 51 9.45 -6.63 5.53
N ILE A 52 9.45 -5.89 6.65
CA ILE A 52 9.40 -4.42 6.64
C ILE A 52 10.61 -3.85 5.89
N LEU A 53 11.82 -4.32 6.18
CA LEU A 53 13.04 -3.84 5.53
C LEU A 53 13.07 -4.16 4.03
N LEU A 54 12.60 -5.35 3.64
CA LEU A 54 12.48 -5.74 2.23
C LEU A 54 11.39 -4.92 1.52
N PHE A 55 10.29 -4.65 2.18
CA PHE A 55 9.21 -3.79 1.65
C PHE A 55 9.72 -2.38 1.35
N ILE A 56 10.39 -1.74 2.32
CA ILE A 56 10.97 -0.40 2.11
C ILE A 56 11.98 -0.41 0.95
N PHE A 57 12.83 -1.44 0.86
CA PHE A 57 13.79 -1.57 -0.24
C PHE A 57 13.09 -1.78 -1.59
N ALA A 58 12.05 -2.60 -1.62
CA ALA A 58 11.30 -2.92 -2.83
C ALA A 58 10.52 -1.69 -3.33
N SER A 59 9.90 -0.92 -2.45
CA SER A 59 9.17 0.31 -2.81
C SER A 59 10.14 1.36 -3.35
N GLU A 60 11.08 1.81 -2.54
CA GLU A 60 11.88 2.99 -2.84
C GLU A 60 13.02 2.71 -3.83
N ILE A 61 13.79 1.62 -3.60
CA ILE A 61 14.97 1.36 -4.45
C ILE A 61 14.58 0.65 -5.74
N LEU A 62 13.77 -0.39 -5.67
CA LEU A 62 13.38 -1.12 -6.88
C LEU A 62 12.21 -0.41 -7.58
N GLY A 63 11.20 0.01 -6.85
CA GLY A 63 10.02 0.70 -7.38
C GLY A 63 10.40 2.03 -8.03
N GLU A 64 10.81 3.00 -7.24
CA GLU A 64 11.11 4.36 -7.69
C GLU A 64 12.46 4.42 -8.44
N LEU A 65 13.56 4.11 -7.77
CA LEU A 65 14.89 4.34 -8.34
C LEU A 65 15.21 3.45 -9.55
N LYS A 66 14.67 2.24 -9.62
CA LYS A 66 14.85 1.28 -10.71
C LYS A 66 13.64 1.18 -11.64
N CYS A 67 12.63 2.02 -11.43
CA CYS A 67 11.44 2.12 -12.26
C CYS A 67 10.65 0.79 -12.37
N TYR A 68 10.64 -0.04 -11.30
CA TYR A 68 9.92 -1.32 -11.32
C TYR A 68 8.40 -1.12 -11.38
N PHE A 69 7.87 -0.01 -10.90
CA PHE A 69 6.46 0.35 -11.07
C PHE A 69 6.05 0.42 -12.55
N ILE A 70 6.98 0.79 -13.44
CA ILE A 70 6.73 0.88 -14.88
C ILE A 70 7.14 -0.41 -15.61
N THR A 71 8.23 -1.05 -15.15
CA THR A 71 8.87 -2.15 -15.88
C THR A 71 8.20 -3.50 -15.63
N TYR A 72 7.71 -3.72 -14.40
CA TYR A 72 7.15 -5.00 -14.00
C TYR A 72 5.66 -4.87 -13.69
N PRO A 73 4.80 -5.52 -14.48
CA PRO A 73 3.36 -5.56 -14.18
C PRO A 73 3.13 -6.16 -12.80
N HIS A 74 2.15 -5.62 -12.08
CA HIS A 74 1.77 -6.05 -10.72
C HIS A 74 2.82 -5.78 -9.61
N TRP A 75 3.90 -5.02 -9.90
CA TRP A 75 4.85 -4.63 -8.85
C TRP A 75 4.15 -3.83 -7.75
N ASP A 76 3.36 -2.88 -8.15
CA ASP A 76 2.56 -2.05 -7.28
C ASP A 76 1.52 -2.87 -6.48
N SER A 77 0.74 -3.69 -7.15
CA SER A 77 -0.21 -4.61 -6.49
C SER A 77 0.43 -5.51 -5.42
N MET A 78 1.68 -5.95 -5.64
CA MET A 78 2.44 -6.72 -4.65
C MET A 78 2.76 -5.85 -3.42
N LEU A 79 3.14 -4.60 -3.62
CA LEU A 79 3.44 -3.67 -2.54
C LEU A 79 2.17 -3.30 -1.76
N HIS A 80 1.08 -2.99 -2.42
CA HIS A 80 -0.22 -2.71 -1.78
C HIS A 80 -0.74 -3.92 -0.99
N THR A 81 -0.61 -5.15 -1.51
CA THR A 81 -0.92 -6.37 -0.75
C THR A 81 -0.08 -6.49 0.52
N THR A 82 1.22 -6.22 0.40
CA THR A 82 2.15 -6.26 1.54
C THR A 82 1.85 -5.16 2.55
N THR A 83 1.51 -3.95 2.08
CA THR A 83 1.05 -2.82 2.91
C THR A 83 -0.19 -3.22 3.70
N GLY A 84 -1.20 -3.80 3.05
CA GLY A 84 -2.41 -4.29 3.70
C GLY A 84 -2.11 -5.29 4.82
N PHE A 85 -1.19 -6.21 4.58
CA PHE A 85 -0.72 -7.17 5.58
C PHE A 85 0.01 -6.48 6.75
N LEU A 86 0.97 -5.60 6.47
CA LEU A 86 1.77 -4.92 7.50
C LEU A 86 0.94 -3.94 8.33
N CYS A 87 0.03 -3.21 7.71
CA CYS A 87 -0.88 -2.31 8.41
C CYS A 87 -1.85 -3.07 9.31
N ALA A 88 -2.36 -4.23 8.86
CA ALA A 88 -3.18 -5.09 9.72
C ALA A 88 -2.36 -5.65 10.90
N ALA A 89 -1.08 -6.01 10.69
CA ALA A 89 -0.18 -6.42 11.77
C ALA A 89 0.02 -5.30 12.81
N THR A 90 0.17 -4.07 12.34
CA THR A 90 0.30 -2.88 13.19
C THR A 90 -0.97 -2.62 13.97
N GLY A 91 -2.13 -2.62 13.31
CA GLY A 91 -3.42 -2.45 13.97
C GLY A 91 -3.71 -3.54 15.01
N PHE A 92 -3.35 -4.78 14.70
CA PHE A 92 -3.44 -5.90 15.64
C PHE A 92 -2.56 -5.67 16.87
N ALA A 93 -1.29 -5.32 16.69
CA ALA A 93 -0.35 -5.07 17.77
C ALA A 93 -0.83 -3.95 18.70
N LEU A 94 -1.30 -2.83 18.14
CA LEU A 94 -1.83 -1.71 18.93
C LEU A 94 -3.00 -2.12 19.80
N ILE A 95 -3.91 -2.95 19.28
CA ILE A 95 -5.08 -3.42 20.04
C ILE A 95 -4.68 -4.48 21.06
N ASP A 96 -3.78 -5.40 20.72
CA ASP A 96 -3.30 -6.43 21.64
C ASP A 96 -2.58 -5.83 22.86
N ILE A 97 -1.79 -4.77 22.66
CA ILE A 97 -1.18 -3.97 23.73
C ILE A 97 -2.25 -3.39 24.66
N LEU A 98 -3.28 -2.77 24.11
CA LEU A 98 -4.39 -2.22 24.88
C LEU A 98 -5.16 -3.31 25.63
N ASN A 99 -5.38 -4.45 24.99
CA ASN A 99 -6.12 -5.58 25.54
C ASN A 99 -5.38 -6.30 26.70
N ARG A 100 -4.05 -6.24 26.71
CA ARG A 100 -3.20 -6.81 27.79
C ARG A 100 -2.99 -5.85 28.96
N ASN A 101 -3.34 -4.57 28.81
CA ASN A 101 -3.13 -3.58 29.86
C ASN A 101 -4.04 -3.85 31.07
N SER A 102 -3.44 -4.18 32.21
CA SER A 102 -4.15 -4.52 33.46
C SER A 102 -5.03 -3.39 34.03
N LYS A 103 -4.81 -2.14 33.61
CA LYS A 103 -5.62 -0.97 34.00
C LYS A 103 -6.94 -0.91 33.22
N ILE A 104 -7.01 -1.55 32.06
CA ILE A 104 -8.20 -1.59 31.21
C ILE A 104 -8.91 -2.93 31.45
N LYS A 105 -10.01 -2.91 32.20
CA LYS A 105 -10.82 -4.11 32.51
C LYS A 105 -11.66 -4.58 31.31
N PHE A 106 -11.12 -4.55 30.12
CA PHE A 106 -11.84 -4.86 28.90
C PHE A 106 -11.12 -5.96 28.13
N GLN A 107 -11.77 -7.11 27.98
CA GLN A 107 -11.24 -8.23 27.18
C GLN A 107 -11.96 -8.28 25.84
N LEU A 108 -11.28 -7.93 24.79
CA LEU A 108 -11.79 -7.98 23.43
C LEU A 108 -11.84 -9.42 22.91
N SER A 109 -12.93 -9.76 22.24
CA SER A 109 -13.03 -11.08 21.61
C SER A 109 -12.04 -11.19 20.42
N PRO A 110 -11.59 -12.41 20.08
CA PRO A 110 -10.67 -12.62 18.93
C PRO A 110 -11.18 -12.02 17.61
N ILE A 111 -12.49 -12.12 17.38
CA ILE A 111 -13.11 -11.57 16.16
C ILE A 111 -13.08 -10.05 16.15
N TYR A 112 -13.27 -9.40 17.31
CA TYR A 112 -13.22 -7.95 17.39
C TYR A 112 -11.81 -7.41 17.11
N VAL A 113 -10.78 -8.05 17.69
CA VAL A 113 -9.38 -7.66 17.44
C VAL A 113 -9.02 -7.84 15.96
N ALA A 114 -9.42 -8.96 15.35
CA ALA A 114 -9.20 -9.22 13.94
C ALA A 114 -9.91 -8.19 13.04
N LEU A 115 -11.17 -7.87 13.34
CA LEU A 115 -11.95 -6.89 12.60
C LEU A 115 -11.33 -5.48 12.73
N ALA A 116 -10.91 -5.10 13.92
CA ALA A 116 -10.30 -3.79 14.15
C ALA A 116 -8.92 -3.68 13.45
N ALA A 117 -8.12 -4.74 13.44
CA ALA A 117 -6.88 -4.81 12.65
C ALA A 117 -7.14 -4.65 11.15
N PHE A 118 -8.15 -5.34 10.63
CA PHE A 118 -8.61 -5.20 9.26
C PHE A 118 -9.06 -3.76 8.95
N CYS A 119 -9.92 -3.18 9.77
CA CYS A 119 -10.38 -1.81 9.58
C CYS A 119 -9.24 -0.79 9.63
N PHE A 120 -8.27 -0.97 10.53
CA PHE A 120 -7.08 -0.14 10.60
C PHE A 120 -6.31 -0.17 9.28
N SER A 121 -6.05 -1.36 8.76
CA SER A 121 -5.36 -1.54 7.49
C SER A 121 -6.10 -0.87 6.33
N MET A 122 -7.40 -1.11 6.21
CA MET A 122 -8.21 -0.48 5.16
C MET A 122 -8.22 1.04 5.27
N THR A 123 -8.27 1.58 6.49
CA THR A 123 -8.19 3.03 6.69
C THR A 123 -6.86 3.60 6.19
N VAL A 124 -5.75 2.94 6.50
CA VAL A 124 -4.42 3.38 6.04
C VAL A 124 -4.34 3.31 4.51
N GLY A 125 -4.84 2.21 3.89
CA GLY A 125 -4.91 2.08 2.43
C GLY A 125 -5.69 3.22 1.78
N VAL A 126 -6.90 3.53 2.27
CA VAL A 126 -7.72 4.65 1.75
C VAL A 126 -7.03 6.00 1.92
N LEU A 127 -6.33 6.23 3.05
CA LEU A 127 -5.58 7.47 3.26
C LEU A 127 -4.39 7.58 2.29
N TRP A 128 -3.80 6.47 1.91
CA TRP A 128 -2.75 6.42 0.90
C TRP A 128 -3.29 6.82 -0.48
N GLU A 129 -4.42 6.26 -0.90
CA GLU A 129 -5.08 6.65 -2.15
C GLU A 129 -5.46 8.14 -2.19
N PHE A 130 -5.89 8.69 -1.04
CA PHE A 130 -6.13 10.14 -0.96
C PHE A 130 -4.84 10.96 -1.12
N PHE A 131 -3.73 10.44 -0.62
CA PHE A 131 -2.43 11.07 -0.80
C PHE A 131 -2.01 11.05 -2.26
N GLU A 132 -2.08 9.89 -2.95
CA GLU A 132 -1.74 9.75 -4.37
C GLU A 132 -2.60 10.65 -5.24
N PHE A 133 -3.92 10.62 -5.05
CA PHE A 133 -4.84 11.54 -5.73
C PHE A 133 -4.48 13.00 -5.49
N GLY A 134 -4.12 13.36 -4.26
CA GLY A 134 -3.70 14.73 -3.92
C GLY A 134 -2.41 15.13 -4.64
N MET A 135 -1.44 14.23 -4.73
CA MET A 135 -0.18 14.48 -5.45
C MET A 135 -0.41 14.68 -6.95
N ASP A 136 -1.26 13.85 -7.56
CA ASP A 136 -1.58 13.97 -8.98
C ASP A 136 -2.33 15.28 -9.30
N ARG A 137 -3.26 15.69 -8.44
CA ARG A 137 -4.06 16.90 -8.67
C ARG A 137 -3.36 18.21 -8.31
N LEU A 138 -2.54 18.23 -7.27
CA LEU A 138 -1.90 19.45 -6.79
C LEU A 138 -0.52 19.68 -7.38
N PHE A 139 0.20 18.60 -7.68
CA PHE A 139 1.59 18.65 -8.14
C PHE A 139 1.78 18.13 -9.57
N MET A 140 0.68 17.74 -10.26
CA MET A 140 0.69 17.21 -11.63
C MET A 140 1.62 15.99 -11.75
N MET A 141 1.56 15.12 -10.74
CA MET A 141 2.23 13.83 -10.76
C MET A 141 1.33 12.77 -11.42
N ASP A 142 1.79 11.56 -11.47
CA ASP A 142 1.07 10.38 -11.99
C ASP A 142 1.36 9.21 -11.03
N MET A 143 0.88 9.35 -9.77
CA MET A 143 1.01 8.31 -8.76
C MET A 143 -0.05 7.23 -8.98
N GLN A 144 -1.31 7.66 -9.19
CA GLN A 144 -2.39 6.78 -9.62
C GLN A 144 -2.23 6.48 -11.11
N LYS A 145 -1.77 5.27 -11.44
CA LYS A 145 -1.45 4.90 -12.82
C LYS A 145 -2.70 4.76 -13.68
N ASP A 146 -2.60 5.32 -14.86
CA ASP A 146 -3.72 5.32 -15.81
C ASP A 146 -3.86 3.99 -16.56
N THR A 147 -5.10 3.56 -16.75
CA THR A 147 -5.43 2.39 -17.58
C THR A 147 -6.12 2.81 -18.86
N VAL A 148 -5.69 2.25 -20.00
CA VAL A 148 -6.37 2.44 -21.27
C VAL A 148 -7.53 1.46 -21.38
N VAL A 149 -8.75 1.99 -21.49
CA VAL A 149 -9.99 1.22 -21.61
C VAL A 149 -10.64 1.40 -22.99
N ASN A 150 -11.27 0.33 -23.50
CA ASN A 150 -11.92 0.35 -24.81
C ASN A 150 -13.44 0.54 -24.73
N ALA A 151 -14.00 0.69 -23.52
CA ALA A 151 -15.42 0.98 -23.30
C ALA A 151 -15.59 1.91 -22.11
N ILE A 152 -16.54 2.83 -22.22
CA ILE A 152 -16.99 3.69 -21.13
C ILE A 152 -18.51 3.65 -21.03
N THR A 153 -19.02 3.67 -19.81
CA THR A 153 -20.46 3.75 -19.55
C THR A 153 -20.74 4.92 -18.61
N SER A 154 -21.62 5.82 -19.02
CA SER A 154 -21.97 6.98 -18.21
C SER A 154 -23.40 7.44 -18.46
N VAL A 155 -24.06 7.90 -17.41
CA VAL A 155 -25.34 8.62 -17.52
C VAL A 155 -25.18 10.03 -18.12
N MET A 156 -23.96 10.58 -18.08
CA MET A 156 -23.66 11.88 -18.72
C MET A 156 -23.73 11.82 -20.23
N LEU A 157 -23.75 10.64 -20.82
CA LEU A 157 -23.92 10.40 -22.25
C LEU A 157 -25.41 10.28 -22.66
N ASP A 158 -26.35 10.29 -21.70
CA ASP A 158 -27.78 10.20 -21.95
C ASP A 158 -28.32 11.56 -22.43
N PRO A 159 -28.74 11.69 -23.70
CA PRO A 159 -29.25 12.94 -24.24
C PRO A 159 -30.63 13.34 -23.66
N THR A 160 -31.31 12.40 -23.00
CA THR A 160 -32.64 12.64 -22.40
C THR A 160 -32.56 13.12 -20.95
N ASN A 161 -31.41 13.13 -20.33
CA ASN A 161 -31.20 13.42 -18.90
C ASN A 161 -32.10 12.60 -17.96
N SER A 162 -32.40 11.35 -18.34
CA SER A 162 -33.27 10.43 -17.59
C SER A 162 -32.51 9.43 -16.72
N ASN A 163 -31.23 9.70 -16.47
CA ASN A 163 -30.35 8.83 -15.69
C ASN A 163 -30.20 7.40 -16.28
N ILE A 164 -30.22 7.29 -17.60
CA ILE A 164 -30.05 6.04 -18.34
C ILE A 164 -28.57 5.87 -18.66
N PRO A 165 -27.91 4.79 -18.23
CA PRO A 165 -26.51 4.54 -18.58
C PRO A 165 -26.39 4.29 -20.10
N VAL A 166 -25.53 5.06 -20.77
CA VAL A 166 -25.18 4.89 -22.17
C VAL A 166 -23.74 4.39 -22.27
N THR A 167 -23.52 3.34 -23.05
CA THR A 167 -22.20 2.75 -23.27
C THR A 167 -21.66 3.12 -24.65
N ILE A 168 -20.41 3.59 -24.67
CA ILE A 168 -19.60 3.66 -25.90
C ILE A 168 -18.60 2.52 -25.80
N ASP A 169 -18.67 1.59 -26.75
CA ASP A 169 -17.83 0.41 -26.81
C ASP A 169 -16.90 0.44 -28.05
N GLY A 170 -15.84 -0.38 -28.04
CA GLY A 170 -14.90 -0.46 -29.15
C GLY A 170 -14.10 0.82 -29.38
N ILE A 171 -13.80 1.58 -28.34
CA ILE A 171 -12.99 2.80 -28.43
C ILE A 171 -11.57 2.44 -28.86
N THR A 172 -11.17 2.95 -30.02
CA THR A 172 -9.82 2.74 -30.59
C THR A 172 -9.05 4.05 -30.77
N SER A 173 -9.73 5.20 -30.63
CA SER A 173 -9.14 6.52 -30.81
C SER A 173 -9.88 7.54 -29.93
N VAL A 174 -9.11 8.42 -29.31
CA VAL A 174 -9.63 9.57 -28.53
C VAL A 174 -8.91 10.83 -28.95
N THR A 175 -9.69 11.89 -29.23
CA THR A 175 -9.16 13.19 -29.64
C THR A 175 -9.40 14.22 -28.54
N ILE A 176 -8.34 14.89 -28.10
CA ILE A 176 -8.41 16.00 -27.12
C ILE A 176 -7.91 17.28 -27.82
N ASN A 177 -8.74 18.32 -27.83
CA ASN A 177 -8.45 19.61 -28.46
C ASN A 177 -8.02 19.49 -29.94
N GLY A 178 -8.59 18.52 -30.66
CA GLY A 178 -8.30 18.28 -32.08
C GLY A 178 -7.03 17.43 -32.34
N GLN A 179 -6.37 16.94 -31.32
CA GLN A 179 -5.21 16.05 -31.42
C GLN A 179 -5.58 14.65 -30.93
N GLU A 180 -5.23 13.66 -31.75
CA GLU A 180 -5.41 12.25 -31.36
C GLU A 180 -4.38 11.86 -30.31
N LEU A 181 -4.83 11.20 -29.24
CA LEU A 181 -3.98 10.75 -28.15
C LEU A 181 -3.03 9.61 -28.58
N GLY A 182 -3.45 8.79 -29.53
CA GLY A 182 -2.63 7.67 -30.04
C GLY A 182 -2.48 6.47 -29.07
N LEU A 183 -3.34 6.40 -28.03
CA LEU A 183 -3.28 5.34 -27.00
C LEU A 183 -4.08 4.08 -27.37
N GLY A 184 -4.87 4.12 -28.43
CA GLY A 184 -5.71 3.00 -28.84
C GLY A 184 -6.95 2.77 -27.96
N GLY A 185 -7.33 3.72 -27.12
CA GLY A 185 -8.47 3.65 -26.21
C GLY A 185 -8.65 4.93 -25.41
N TYR A 186 -9.53 4.91 -24.44
CA TYR A 186 -9.81 6.00 -23.53
C TYR A 186 -8.97 5.85 -22.24
N LEU A 187 -8.37 6.92 -21.75
CA LEU A 187 -7.57 6.97 -20.55
C LEU A 187 -8.47 7.19 -19.33
N ASP A 188 -8.42 6.31 -18.35
CA ASP A 188 -9.33 6.34 -17.19
C ASP A 188 -8.91 7.29 -16.06
N ILE A 189 -7.70 7.83 -16.09
CA ILE A 189 -7.13 8.72 -15.07
C ILE A 189 -7.12 8.15 -13.64
N GLY A 190 -6.65 6.92 -13.50
CA GLY A 190 -6.30 6.31 -12.20
C GLY A 190 -7.42 5.59 -11.46
N LEU A 191 -8.66 5.51 -12.01
CA LEU A 191 -9.77 4.83 -11.31
C LEU A 191 -9.50 3.32 -11.12
N TYR A 192 -9.02 2.66 -12.17
CA TYR A 192 -8.72 1.22 -12.13
C TYR A 192 -7.56 0.90 -11.21
N ASP A 193 -6.56 1.77 -11.15
CA ASP A 193 -5.41 1.67 -10.26
C ASP A 193 -5.86 1.72 -8.80
N THR A 194 -6.47 2.84 -8.39
CA THR A 194 -7.04 3.03 -7.04
C THR A 194 -7.90 1.85 -6.59
N MET A 195 -8.83 1.39 -7.44
CA MET A 195 -9.71 0.29 -7.07
C MET A 195 -8.97 -1.05 -7.00
N GLY A 196 -7.98 -1.25 -7.87
CA GLY A 196 -7.09 -2.41 -7.86
C GLY A 196 -6.28 -2.48 -6.57
N ASP A 197 -5.68 -1.36 -6.17
CA ASP A 197 -4.80 -1.28 -5.00
C ASP A 197 -5.56 -1.40 -3.69
N LEU A 198 -6.72 -0.77 -3.58
CA LEU A 198 -7.64 -1.02 -2.46
C LEU A 198 -8.05 -2.48 -2.37
N PHE A 199 -8.27 -3.17 -3.50
CA PHE A 199 -8.64 -4.57 -3.51
C PHE A 199 -7.49 -5.50 -3.07
N VAL A 200 -6.28 -5.27 -3.54
CA VAL A 200 -5.12 -6.09 -3.12
C VAL A 200 -4.69 -5.77 -1.69
N ASN A 201 -4.82 -4.52 -1.24
CA ASN A 201 -4.68 -4.14 0.17
C ASN A 201 -5.69 -4.88 1.06
N PHE A 202 -6.95 -4.96 0.63
CA PHE A 202 -8.00 -5.75 1.29
C PHE A 202 -7.57 -7.21 1.45
N ILE A 203 -7.02 -7.84 0.41
CA ILE A 203 -6.52 -9.24 0.48
C ILE A 203 -5.45 -9.36 1.55
N GLY A 204 -4.44 -8.49 1.56
CA GLY A 204 -3.37 -8.46 2.56
C GLY A 204 -3.92 -8.33 3.99
N ALA A 205 -4.86 -7.40 4.18
CA ALA A 205 -5.52 -7.15 5.46
C ALA A 205 -6.32 -8.37 5.95
N VAL A 206 -7.08 -9.04 5.07
CA VAL A 206 -7.83 -10.26 5.40
C VAL A 206 -6.91 -11.40 5.80
N VAL A 207 -5.81 -11.61 5.07
CA VAL A 207 -4.85 -12.67 5.37
C VAL A 207 -4.26 -12.48 6.77
N PHE A 208 -3.73 -11.30 7.08
CA PHE A 208 -3.16 -11.07 8.40
C PHE A 208 -4.22 -11.13 9.51
N SER A 209 -5.37 -10.51 9.33
CA SER A 209 -6.44 -10.50 10.34
C SER A 209 -6.95 -11.91 10.66
N THR A 210 -6.96 -12.79 9.65
CA THR A 210 -7.27 -14.22 9.84
C THR A 210 -6.20 -14.92 10.67
N ILE A 211 -4.92 -14.68 10.39
CA ILE A 211 -3.80 -15.19 11.20
C ILE A 211 -3.92 -14.71 12.64
N GLY A 212 -4.17 -13.42 12.85
CA GLY A 212 -4.37 -12.81 14.16
C GLY A 212 -5.55 -13.39 14.95
N TYR A 213 -6.69 -13.61 14.26
CA TYR A 213 -7.85 -14.29 14.86
C TYR A 213 -7.49 -15.67 15.42
N PHE A 214 -6.86 -16.51 14.61
CA PHE A 214 -6.47 -17.86 15.05
C PHE A 214 -5.40 -17.83 16.14
N TYR A 215 -4.48 -16.88 16.09
CA TYR A 215 -3.47 -16.70 17.13
C TYR A 215 -4.11 -16.46 18.50
N ILE A 216 -5.05 -15.52 18.61
CA ILE A 216 -5.74 -15.25 19.88
C ILE A 216 -6.60 -16.45 20.28
N LYS A 217 -7.34 -17.06 19.36
CA LYS A 217 -8.21 -18.22 19.64
C LYS A 217 -7.41 -19.41 20.16
N GLN A 218 -6.19 -19.60 19.69
CA GLN A 218 -5.28 -20.66 20.13
C GLN A 218 -4.39 -20.24 21.31
N ARG A 219 -4.68 -19.12 21.96
CA ARG A 219 -3.95 -18.59 23.12
C ARG A 219 -2.46 -18.37 22.85
N GLY A 220 -2.13 -17.79 21.73
CA GLY A 220 -0.75 -17.48 21.33
C GLY A 220 0.07 -18.69 20.83
N LYS A 221 -0.57 -19.82 20.54
CA LYS A 221 0.09 -21.00 20.00
C LYS A 221 0.06 -21.00 18.48
N GLY A 222 1.22 -21.14 17.84
CA GLY A 222 1.35 -21.24 16.39
C GLY A 222 2.67 -20.65 15.89
N LYS A 223 3.49 -21.45 15.21
CA LYS A 223 4.82 -21.03 14.73
C LYS A 223 4.74 -19.87 13.74
N LEU A 224 3.79 -19.92 12.81
CA LEU A 224 3.60 -18.87 11.80
C LEU A 224 3.18 -17.55 12.45
N ALA A 225 2.20 -17.59 13.33
CA ALA A 225 1.71 -16.41 14.03
C ALA A 225 2.79 -15.78 14.93
N ALA A 226 3.56 -16.61 15.65
CA ALA A 226 4.67 -16.12 16.48
C ALA A 226 5.78 -15.45 15.67
N ALA A 227 5.95 -15.80 14.39
CA ALA A 227 6.93 -15.17 13.50
C ALA A 227 6.46 -13.83 12.92
N LEU A 228 5.16 -13.51 12.98
CA LEU A 228 4.55 -12.36 12.30
C LEU A 228 3.85 -11.39 13.26
N ILE A 229 3.56 -11.80 14.50
CA ILE A 229 2.83 -10.97 15.47
C ILE A 229 3.81 -10.32 16.44
N PRO A 230 3.84 -8.98 16.51
CA PRO A 230 4.62 -8.26 17.51
C PRO A 230 4.19 -8.64 18.93
N VAL A 231 5.15 -8.68 19.87
CA VAL A 231 4.91 -8.97 21.29
C VAL A 231 5.32 -7.76 22.13
N VAL A 232 4.66 -7.60 23.28
CA VAL A 232 4.95 -6.56 24.29
C VAL A 232 5.51 -7.22 25.53
#